data_39c64e036dbe464f097be62cd7176226
#
_entry.id   39c64e036dbe464f097be62cd7176226
#
_cell.length_a   1.000
_cell.length_b   1.000
_cell.length_c   1.000
_cell.angle_alpha   90.00
_cell.angle_beta   90.00
_cell.angle_gamma   90.00
#
_symmetry.space_group_name_H-M   'P 1'
#
loop_
_entity.id
_entity.type
_entity.pdbx_description
1 polymer ?
#
loop_
_entity_poly.entity_id
_entity_poly.type
_entity_poly.pdbx_seq_one_letter_code
_entity_poly.pdbx_strand_id
1 'polypeptide(L)'
;GKRINQLEFQKGLQGSKIRLTVDTEVQKLSAKLLENKAGSISVMDIYTGDIIAMYSSPSYDPNLFLFGISHDEWELIRNNPLKPLINKTLSGLYSPGSTIKPIVALSALENNIINPNFKVKCTGKTELYGQTFHCWKEKGHGFVNLKNAMKQSCDTYFYEVARLLGVDRLNITAKKFGLGKKVLGDYFDNEKKGLFPNTSWKRNNLEKGWV
;
A
#
# COMPACT_ATOMS: atom_id res chain seq x y z
N GLY A 1 25.95 19.69 -45.36
CA GLY A 1 27.23 20.01 -44.78
C GLY A 1 28.26 18.98 -45.14
N LYS A 2 29.54 19.37 -45.41
CA LYS A 2 30.67 18.45 -45.63
C LYS A 2 31.13 17.91 -44.27
N ARG A 3 31.28 16.57 -44.13
CA ARG A 3 31.93 15.94 -42.98
C ARG A 3 33.38 16.42 -42.91
N ILE A 4 33.76 17.11 -41.84
CA ILE A 4 35.09 17.69 -41.70
C ILE A 4 36.04 16.76 -40.96
N ASN A 5 35.54 15.92 -40.03
CA ASN A 5 36.35 14.94 -39.29
C ASN A 5 35.50 13.76 -38.86
N GLN A 6 36.11 12.58 -38.78
CA GLN A 6 35.51 11.40 -38.16
C GLN A 6 36.17 11.26 -36.79
N LEU A 7 35.46 11.68 -35.75
CA LEU A 7 35.85 11.38 -34.37
C LEU A 7 35.86 9.86 -34.17
N GLU A 8 36.65 9.36 -33.24
CA GLU A 8 36.68 7.93 -32.91
C GLU A 8 35.27 7.38 -32.72
N PHE A 9 34.92 6.38 -33.51
CA PHE A 9 33.65 5.68 -33.40
C PHE A 9 33.75 4.63 -32.31
N GLN A 10 33.27 4.91 -31.13
CA GLN A 10 33.16 3.92 -30.07
C GLN A 10 31.92 3.06 -30.35
N LYS A 11 32.13 1.81 -30.75
CA LYS A 11 31.06 0.86 -31.00
C LYS A 11 30.30 0.60 -29.70
N GLY A 12 28.99 0.79 -29.70
CA GLY A 12 28.13 0.47 -28.54
C GLY A 12 28.25 -1.02 -28.17
N LEU A 13 28.30 -1.29 -26.88
CA LEU A 13 28.24 -2.66 -26.38
C LEU A 13 26.75 -3.08 -26.26
N GLN A 14 26.51 -4.34 -26.68
CA GLN A 14 25.16 -4.91 -26.51
C GLN A 14 24.84 -5.04 -25.02
N GLY A 15 23.66 -4.58 -24.59
CA GLY A 15 23.19 -4.73 -23.21
C GLY A 15 22.96 -6.21 -22.83
N SER A 16 22.98 -6.48 -21.53
CA SER A 16 22.70 -7.80 -20.98
C SER A 16 21.20 -8.15 -21.10
N LYS A 17 20.92 -9.45 -21.27
CA LYS A 17 19.53 -9.95 -21.21
C LYS A 17 19.06 -10.00 -19.78
N ILE A 18 17.89 -9.44 -19.51
CA ILE A 18 17.23 -9.51 -18.20
C ILE A 18 15.98 -10.37 -18.36
N ARG A 19 15.81 -11.34 -17.46
CA ARG A 19 14.59 -12.14 -17.35
C ARG A 19 13.83 -11.70 -16.10
N LEU A 20 12.59 -11.27 -16.29
CA LEU A 20 11.70 -10.89 -15.20
C LEU A 20 10.81 -12.08 -14.80
N THR A 21 10.27 -12.03 -13.59
CA THR A 21 9.28 -12.99 -13.05
C THR A 21 7.85 -12.68 -13.51
N VAL A 22 7.67 -11.54 -14.19
CA VAL A 22 6.35 -11.06 -14.64
C VAL A 22 5.75 -12.01 -15.66
N ASP A 23 4.53 -12.49 -15.38
CA ASP A 23 3.68 -13.22 -16.31
C ASP A 23 2.89 -12.20 -17.16
N THR A 24 3.09 -12.25 -18.47
CA THR A 24 2.49 -11.27 -19.40
C THR A 24 0.96 -11.39 -19.48
N GLU A 25 0.39 -12.57 -19.31
CA GLU A 25 -1.05 -12.76 -19.34
C GLU A 25 -1.72 -12.23 -18.08
N VAL A 26 -1.12 -12.47 -16.91
CA VAL A 26 -1.59 -11.88 -15.64
C VAL A 26 -1.44 -10.36 -15.65
N GLN A 27 -0.36 -9.85 -16.22
CA GLN A 27 -0.15 -8.40 -16.39
C GLN A 27 -1.22 -7.76 -17.30
N LYS A 28 -1.53 -8.38 -18.46
CA LYS A 28 -2.59 -7.94 -19.37
C LYS A 28 -3.97 -8.00 -18.72
N LEU A 29 -4.26 -9.08 -17.98
CA LEU A 29 -5.51 -9.20 -17.22
C LEU A 29 -5.64 -8.08 -16.20
N SER A 30 -4.56 -7.77 -15.47
CA SER A 30 -4.52 -6.67 -14.50
C SER A 30 -4.83 -5.32 -15.15
N ALA A 31 -4.27 -5.07 -16.34
CA ALA A 31 -4.57 -3.88 -17.14
C ALA A 31 -6.04 -3.79 -17.52
N LYS A 32 -6.61 -4.89 -18.02
CA LYS A 32 -8.03 -4.99 -18.42
C LYS A 32 -8.97 -4.74 -17.23
N LEU A 33 -8.68 -5.30 -16.07
CA LEU A 33 -9.51 -5.15 -14.85
C LEU A 33 -9.51 -3.72 -14.30
N LEU A 34 -8.45 -2.97 -14.55
CA LEU A 34 -8.31 -1.57 -14.16
C LEU A 34 -8.62 -0.59 -15.30
N GLU A 35 -9.14 -1.04 -16.41
CA GLU A 35 -9.55 -0.17 -17.51
C GLU A 35 -10.55 0.89 -16.99
N ASN A 36 -10.31 2.15 -17.33
CA ASN A 36 -11.09 3.31 -16.89
C ASN A 36 -11.16 3.53 -15.36
N LYS A 37 -10.24 2.93 -14.59
CA LYS A 37 -10.14 3.10 -13.14
C LYS A 37 -8.75 3.60 -12.76
N ALA A 38 -8.68 4.37 -11.67
CA ALA A 38 -7.40 4.70 -11.05
C ALA A 38 -7.12 3.73 -9.90
N GLY A 39 -5.96 3.10 -9.93
CA GLY A 39 -5.56 2.14 -8.91
C GLY A 39 -4.35 1.32 -9.30
N SER A 40 -4.08 0.26 -8.55
CA SER A 40 -2.98 -0.66 -8.85
C SER A 40 -3.34 -2.10 -8.49
N ILE A 41 -2.69 -3.03 -9.18
CA ILE A 41 -2.74 -4.47 -8.88
C ILE A 41 -1.29 -4.94 -8.75
N SER A 42 -1.00 -5.64 -7.66
CA SER A 42 0.24 -6.38 -7.45
C SER A 42 -0.09 -7.84 -7.17
N VAL A 43 0.54 -8.75 -7.90
CA VAL A 43 0.40 -10.19 -7.71
C VAL A 43 1.76 -10.76 -7.38
N MET A 44 1.85 -11.47 -6.26
CA MET A 44 3.10 -12.03 -5.77
C MET A 44 2.91 -13.52 -5.47
N ASP A 45 3.90 -14.32 -5.82
CA ASP A 45 4.00 -15.71 -5.37
C ASP A 45 4.32 -15.73 -3.88
N ILE A 46 3.50 -16.43 -3.09
CA ILE A 46 3.64 -16.47 -1.62
C ILE A 46 4.79 -17.34 -1.13
N TYR A 47 5.33 -18.22 -1.98
CA TYR A 47 6.43 -19.12 -1.63
C TYR A 47 7.79 -18.55 -2.00
N THR A 48 7.89 -17.92 -3.18
CA THR A 48 9.16 -17.40 -3.70
C THR A 48 9.34 -15.90 -3.46
N GLY A 49 8.23 -15.16 -3.32
CA GLY A 49 8.22 -13.70 -3.29
C GLY A 49 8.31 -13.05 -4.69
N ASP A 50 8.26 -13.85 -5.75
CA ASP A 50 8.33 -13.35 -7.12
C ASP A 50 7.13 -12.45 -7.46
N ILE A 51 7.40 -11.33 -8.09
CA ILE A 51 6.36 -10.44 -8.60
C ILE A 51 5.87 -10.98 -9.94
N ILE A 52 4.66 -11.54 -9.94
CA ILE A 52 4.00 -12.11 -11.11
C ILE A 52 3.32 -11.04 -11.96
N ALA A 53 2.77 -10.00 -11.32
CA ALA A 53 2.25 -8.82 -12.00
C ALA A 53 2.36 -7.59 -11.10
N MET A 54 2.62 -6.44 -11.73
CA MET A 54 2.64 -5.15 -11.06
C MET A 54 2.15 -4.08 -12.03
N TYR A 55 0.89 -3.67 -11.89
CA TYR A 55 0.23 -2.75 -12.80
C TYR A 55 -0.35 -1.53 -12.08
N SER A 56 -0.09 -0.36 -12.64
CA SER A 56 -0.60 0.93 -12.16
C SER A 56 -1.47 1.57 -13.24
N SER A 57 -2.71 1.96 -12.89
CA SER A 57 -3.67 2.56 -13.82
C SER A 57 -4.08 3.98 -13.37
N PRO A 58 -4.33 4.93 -14.28
CA PRO A 58 -3.93 4.84 -15.68
C PRO A 58 -2.42 4.79 -15.84
N SER A 59 -1.97 4.21 -16.92
CA SER A 59 -0.57 4.21 -17.34
C SER A 59 -0.39 5.12 -18.57
N TYR A 60 0.81 5.18 -19.07
CA TYR A 60 1.15 5.87 -20.32
C TYR A 60 2.02 4.95 -21.18
N ASP A 61 2.06 5.20 -22.48
CA ASP A 61 2.95 4.47 -23.40
C ASP A 61 4.39 5.04 -23.27
N PRO A 62 5.36 4.25 -22.77
CA PRO A 62 6.75 4.70 -22.66
C PRO A 62 7.41 4.98 -24.01
N ASN A 63 6.86 4.42 -25.11
CA ASN A 63 7.40 4.65 -26.45
C ASN A 63 7.25 6.10 -26.90
N LEU A 64 6.30 6.86 -26.35
CA LEU A 64 6.15 8.29 -26.62
C LEU A 64 7.42 9.09 -26.32
N PHE A 65 8.31 8.59 -25.47
CA PHE A 65 9.54 9.27 -25.07
C PHE A 65 10.78 8.88 -25.90
N LEU A 66 10.68 7.85 -26.76
CA LEU A 66 11.85 7.34 -27.52
C LEU A 66 12.44 8.37 -28.48
N PHE A 67 11.60 9.17 -29.12
CA PHE A 67 12.00 10.17 -30.11
C PHE A 67 11.64 11.61 -29.70
N GLY A 68 11.28 11.78 -28.45
CA GLY A 68 10.73 13.03 -27.91
C GLY A 68 9.21 13.01 -27.90
N ILE A 69 8.63 13.61 -26.87
CA ILE A 69 7.16 13.79 -26.72
C ILE A 69 6.81 15.21 -27.11
N SER A 70 5.69 15.42 -27.79
CA SER A 70 5.19 16.75 -28.08
C SER A 70 4.74 17.49 -26.81
N HIS A 71 4.71 18.83 -26.85
CA HIS A 71 4.27 19.62 -25.71
C HIS A 71 2.84 19.28 -25.30
N ASP A 72 1.95 19.11 -26.26
CA ASP A 72 0.54 18.83 -26.00
C ASP A 72 0.32 17.44 -25.38
N GLU A 73 1.01 16.41 -25.89
CA GLU A 73 0.97 15.06 -25.30
C GLU A 73 1.54 15.05 -23.87
N TRP A 74 2.62 15.78 -23.65
CA TRP A 74 3.21 15.92 -22.31
C TRP A 74 2.24 16.59 -21.34
N GLU A 75 1.59 17.70 -21.75
CA GLU A 75 0.60 18.41 -20.93
C GLU A 75 -0.60 17.50 -20.60
N LEU A 76 -1.10 16.71 -21.56
CA LEU A 76 -2.19 15.75 -21.33
C LEU A 76 -1.82 14.71 -20.26
N ILE A 77 -0.61 14.18 -20.30
CA ILE A 77 -0.14 13.19 -19.32
C ILE A 77 0.11 13.85 -17.97
N ARG A 78 0.80 14.99 -17.95
CA ARG A 78 1.20 15.71 -16.74
C ARG A 78 0.01 16.22 -15.94
N ASN A 79 -0.97 16.80 -16.63
CA ASN A 79 -2.13 17.44 -16.02
C ASN A 79 -3.31 16.48 -15.80
N ASN A 80 -3.17 15.21 -16.16
CA ASN A 80 -4.22 14.22 -15.95
C ASN A 80 -4.50 14.07 -14.45
N PRO A 81 -5.75 14.29 -13.99
CA PRO A 81 -6.11 14.22 -12.57
C PRO A 81 -5.89 12.83 -11.96
N LEU A 82 -5.90 11.77 -12.77
CA LEU A 82 -5.65 10.39 -12.35
C LEU A 82 -4.16 10.04 -12.28
N LYS A 83 -3.27 11.00 -12.60
CA LYS A 83 -1.81 10.94 -12.41
C LYS A 83 -1.15 9.67 -12.98
N PRO A 84 -1.14 9.49 -14.31
CA PRO A 84 -0.54 8.30 -14.95
C PRO A 84 0.97 8.17 -14.72
N LEU A 85 1.70 9.28 -14.51
CA LEU A 85 3.13 9.28 -14.22
C LEU A 85 3.49 8.69 -12.85
N ILE A 86 2.50 8.56 -11.95
CA ILE A 86 2.73 7.97 -10.63
C ILE A 86 2.52 6.46 -10.72
N ASN A 87 3.58 5.70 -10.50
CA ASN A 87 3.43 4.26 -10.27
C ASN A 87 2.78 4.04 -8.91
N LYS A 88 1.47 3.74 -8.92
CA LYS A 88 0.65 3.61 -7.72
C LYS A 88 0.97 2.36 -6.90
N THR A 89 1.63 1.35 -7.51
CA THR A 89 2.08 0.16 -6.78
C THR A 89 3.24 0.46 -5.85
N LEU A 90 4.10 1.43 -6.21
CA LEU A 90 5.32 1.78 -5.48
C LEU A 90 5.17 3.08 -4.68
N SER A 91 4.43 4.04 -5.24
CA SER A 91 4.36 5.41 -4.69
C SER A 91 2.97 5.78 -4.18
N GLY A 92 1.96 4.92 -4.37
CA GLY A 92 0.61 5.15 -3.85
C GLY A 92 0.57 5.01 -2.33
N LEU A 93 0.09 6.05 -1.64
CA LEU A 93 -0.11 6.05 -0.20
C LEU A 93 -1.60 6.06 0.08
N TYR A 94 -2.11 4.96 0.62
CA TYR A 94 -3.53 4.75 0.88
C TYR A 94 -3.76 4.38 2.34
N SER A 95 -4.87 4.84 2.91
CA SER A 95 -5.32 4.35 4.21
C SER A 95 -5.73 2.88 4.09
N PRO A 96 -5.18 1.99 4.93
CA PRO A 96 -5.41 0.55 4.80
C PRO A 96 -6.86 0.13 5.07
N GLY A 97 -7.61 0.93 5.80
CA GLY A 97 -8.96 0.56 6.23
C GLY A 97 -8.96 -0.77 6.97
N SER A 98 -10.04 -1.61 6.74
CA SER A 98 -10.17 -2.90 7.42
C SER A 98 -9.10 -3.93 7.07
N THR A 99 -8.25 -3.68 6.06
CA THR A 99 -7.15 -4.60 5.72
C THR A 99 -6.06 -4.66 6.78
N ILE A 100 -6.01 -3.68 7.69
CA ILE A 100 -5.09 -3.67 8.83
C ILE A 100 -5.55 -4.59 9.99
N LYS A 101 -6.82 -4.98 10.04
CA LYS A 101 -7.40 -5.74 11.16
C LYS A 101 -6.69 -7.07 11.46
N PRO A 102 -6.25 -7.87 10.47
CA PRO A 102 -5.46 -9.07 10.73
C PRO A 102 -4.16 -8.78 11.50
N ILE A 103 -3.48 -7.67 11.19
CA ILE A 103 -2.25 -7.28 11.89
C ILE A 103 -2.54 -6.83 13.32
N VAL A 104 -3.63 -6.10 13.53
CA VAL A 104 -4.10 -5.73 14.89
C VAL A 104 -4.42 -6.98 15.71
N ALA A 105 -5.15 -7.94 15.13
CA ALA A 105 -5.47 -9.21 15.77
C ALA A 105 -4.23 -10.01 16.15
N LEU A 106 -3.29 -10.17 15.20
CA LEU A 106 -2.04 -10.88 15.43
C LEU A 106 -1.21 -10.23 16.53
N SER A 107 -1.06 -8.91 16.47
CA SER A 107 -0.33 -8.16 17.48
C SER A 107 -0.95 -8.34 18.88
N ALA A 108 -2.26 -8.30 18.98
CA ALA A 108 -2.96 -8.47 20.26
C ALA A 108 -2.82 -9.90 20.81
N LEU A 109 -2.82 -10.92 19.95
CA LEU A 109 -2.58 -12.32 20.33
C LEU A 109 -1.13 -12.55 20.76
N GLU A 110 -0.14 -12.09 19.98
CA GLU A 110 1.29 -12.20 20.29
C GLU A 110 1.65 -11.56 21.66
N ASN A 111 0.99 -10.44 21.98
CA ASN A 111 1.22 -9.73 23.24
C ASN A 111 0.32 -10.21 24.40
N ASN A 112 -0.46 -11.26 24.22
CA ASN A 112 -1.41 -11.80 25.20
C ASN A 112 -2.44 -10.76 25.70
N ILE A 113 -2.78 -9.76 24.89
CA ILE A 113 -3.77 -8.75 25.20
C ILE A 113 -5.19 -9.33 25.08
N ILE A 114 -5.38 -10.22 24.11
CA ILE A 114 -6.61 -10.97 23.91
C ILE A 114 -6.31 -12.45 23.69
N ASN A 115 -7.33 -13.29 23.87
CA ASN A 115 -7.36 -14.64 23.36
C ASN A 115 -8.50 -14.81 22.34
N PRO A 116 -8.59 -15.92 21.59
CA PRO A 116 -9.62 -16.10 20.55
C PRO A 116 -11.07 -15.99 21.05
N ASN A 117 -11.30 -16.19 22.34
CA ASN A 117 -12.62 -16.12 22.98
C ASN A 117 -12.94 -14.75 23.56
N PHE A 118 -12.00 -13.81 23.55
CA PHE A 118 -12.23 -12.44 24.00
C PHE A 118 -13.43 -11.83 23.25
N LYS A 119 -14.40 -11.30 23.99
CA LYS A 119 -15.65 -10.79 23.43
C LYS A 119 -15.80 -9.29 23.68
N VAL A 120 -16.30 -8.60 22.67
CA VAL A 120 -16.72 -7.19 22.75
C VAL A 120 -18.17 -7.08 22.35
N LYS A 121 -18.95 -6.24 23.04
CA LYS A 121 -20.32 -5.91 22.65
C LYS A 121 -20.29 -4.74 21.67
N CYS A 122 -20.69 -4.98 20.44
CA CYS A 122 -20.85 -3.96 19.41
C CYS A 122 -22.31 -3.50 19.34
N THR A 123 -22.56 -2.24 19.67
CA THR A 123 -23.87 -1.59 19.60
C THR A 123 -24.01 -0.67 18.37
N GLY A 124 -23.05 -0.73 17.43
CA GLY A 124 -22.99 0.14 16.27
C GLY A 124 -22.09 1.36 16.45
N LYS A 125 -21.72 1.69 17.67
CA LYS A 125 -20.77 2.76 18.00
C LYS A 125 -20.04 2.46 19.31
N THR A 126 -18.97 3.17 19.56
CA THR A 126 -18.24 3.17 20.82
C THR A 126 -17.70 4.57 21.10
N GLU A 127 -17.58 4.94 22.35
CA GLU A 127 -16.99 6.22 22.76
C GLU A 127 -15.59 5.98 23.34
N LEU A 128 -14.62 6.65 22.76
CA LEU A 128 -13.23 6.58 23.19
C LEU A 128 -12.66 8.01 23.23
N TYR A 129 -12.07 8.38 24.35
CA TYR A 129 -11.40 9.67 24.53
C TYR A 129 -12.28 10.89 24.16
N GLY A 130 -13.56 10.84 24.50
CA GLY A 130 -14.51 11.93 24.21
C GLY A 130 -14.96 12.02 22.75
N GLN A 131 -14.62 11.04 21.92
CA GLN A 131 -15.04 10.96 20.53
C GLN A 131 -15.86 9.69 20.28
N THR A 132 -16.88 9.81 19.41
CA THR A 132 -17.70 8.67 19.00
C THR A 132 -17.15 8.07 17.72
N PHE A 133 -16.87 6.77 17.76
CA PHE A 133 -16.44 5.96 16.64
C PHE A 133 -17.55 5.01 16.22
N HIS A 134 -17.89 5.01 14.93
CA HIS A 134 -18.98 4.21 14.39
C HIS A 134 -18.48 2.88 13.83
N CYS A 135 -19.30 1.84 13.99
CA CYS A 135 -19.16 0.60 13.24
C CYS A 135 -19.99 0.73 11.96
N TRP A 136 -19.56 0.06 10.89
CA TRP A 136 -20.30 0.08 9.62
C TRP A 136 -21.74 -0.46 9.76
N LYS A 137 -22.00 -1.35 10.74
CA LYS A 137 -23.32 -1.87 11.06
C LYS A 137 -23.95 -1.00 12.16
N GLU A 138 -24.83 -0.09 11.79
CA GLU A 138 -25.44 0.89 12.69
C GLU A 138 -26.12 0.29 13.93
N LYS A 139 -26.85 -0.84 13.75
CA LYS A 139 -27.51 -1.55 14.85
C LYS A 139 -26.56 -2.44 15.68
N GLY A 140 -25.28 -2.44 15.32
CA GLY A 140 -24.25 -3.26 15.95
C GLY A 140 -24.29 -4.74 15.58
N HIS A 141 -23.26 -5.45 16.01
CA HIS A 141 -23.09 -6.90 15.79
C HIS A 141 -23.48 -7.74 17.02
N GLY A 142 -23.85 -7.10 18.13
CA GLY A 142 -24.01 -7.79 19.42
C GLY A 142 -22.66 -8.20 20.00
N PHE A 143 -22.63 -9.30 20.75
CA PHE A 143 -21.37 -9.87 21.27
C PHE A 143 -20.62 -10.62 20.17
N VAL A 144 -19.42 -10.17 19.88
CA VAL A 144 -18.52 -10.79 18.89
C VAL A 144 -17.19 -11.19 19.53
N ASN A 145 -16.71 -12.39 19.21
CA ASN A 145 -15.34 -12.82 19.49
C ASN A 145 -14.44 -12.53 18.30
N LEU A 146 -13.14 -12.82 18.40
CA LEU A 146 -12.16 -12.53 17.34
C LEU A 146 -12.59 -13.09 15.98
N LYS A 147 -12.99 -14.38 15.92
CA LYS A 147 -13.42 -15.04 14.67
C LYS A 147 -14.59 -14.30 14.02
N ASN A 148 -15.61 -13.98 14.81
CA ASN A 148 -16.81 -13.30 14.31
C ASN A 148 -16.54 -11.83 13.97
N ALA A 149 -15.67 -11.15 14.71
CA ALA A 149 -15.25 -9.78 14.44
C ALA A 149 -14.48 -9.69 13.13
N MET A 150 -13.57 -10.63 12.85
CA MET A 150 -12.87 -10.74 11.57
C MET A 150 -13.84 -11.02 10.43
N LYS A 151 -14.69 -12.04 10.57
CA LYS A 151 -15.67 -12.43 9.55
C LYS A 151 -16.61 -11.29 9.15
N GLN A 152 -17.05 -10.50 10.13
CA GLN A 152 -18.01 -9.43 9.94
C GLN A 152 -17.35 -8.05 9.85
N SER A 153 -16.03 -7.97 9.87
CA SER A 153 -15.28 -6.72 9.87
C SER A 153 -15.78 -5.71 10.93
N CYS A 154 -16.04 -6.17 12.16
CA CYS A 154 -16.61 -5.34 13.23
C CYS A 154 -15.60 -4.28 13.70
N ASP A 155 -15.85 -3.00 13.40
CA ASP A 155 -14.96 -1.91 13.77
C ASP A 155 -14.86 -1.73 15.29
N THR A 156 -16.01 -1.77 16.00
CA THR A 156 -16.05 -1.62 17.46
C THR A 156 -15.14 -2.62 18.19
N TYR A 157 -15.09 -3.88 17.71
CA TYR A 157 -14.20 -4.89 18.28
C TYR A 157 -12.74 -4.46 18.14
N PHE A 158 -12.35 -4.01 16.95
CA PHE A 158 -10.95 -3.65 16.67
C PHE A 158 -10.57 -2.30 17.29
N TYR A 159 -11.48 -1.37 17.50
CA TYR A 159 -11.21 -0.17 18.28
C TYR A 159 -10.84 -0.52 19.73
N GLU A 160 -11.62 -1.42 20.36
CA GLU A 160 -11.34 -1.86 21.73
C GLU A 160 -10.01 -2.65 21.81
N VAL A 161 -9.78 -3.58 20.87
CA VAL A 161 -8.52 -4.32 20.82
C VAL A 161 -7.32 -3.39 20.62
N ALA A 162 -7.42 -2.42 19.73
CA ALA A 162 -6.35 -1.44 19.50
C ALA A 162 -6.10 -0.55 20.72
N ARG A 163 -7.15 -0.16 21.42
CA ARG A 163 -7.06 0.61 22.68
C ARG A 163 -6.28 -0.16 23.75
N LEU A 164 -6.59 -1.45 23.93
CA LEU A 164 -5.93 -2.31 24.90
C LEU A 164 -4.48 -2.63 24.51
N LEU A 165 -4.24 -2.81 23.21
CA LEU A 165 -2.93 -3.15 22.67
C LEU A 165 -1.93 -1.98 22.77
N GLY A 166 -2.38 -0.79 22.41
CA GLY A 166 -1.57 0.40 22.26
C GLY A 166 -0.79 0.45 20.93
N VAL A 167 -0.52 1.68 20.49
CA VAL A 167 0.06 1.94 19.16
C VAL A 167 1.49 1.41 19.01
N ASP A 168 2.28 1.40 20.06
CA ASP A 168 3.69 1.02 19.98
C ASP A 168 3.86 -0.50 19.76
N ARG A 169 3.06 -1.34 20.45
CA ARG A 169 3.06 -2.79 20.20
C ARG A 169 2.56 -3.10 18.80
N LEU A 170 1.51 -2.41 18.35
CA LEU A 170 1.01 -2.55 17.00
C LEU A 170 2.06 -2.14 15.95
N ASN A 171 2.80 -1.04 16.17
CA ASN A 171 3.89 -0.60 15.30
C ASN A 171 5.00 -1.66 15.18
N ILE A 172 5.38 -2.31 16.29
CA ILE A 172 6.38 -3.37 16.28
C ILE A 172 5.94 -4.54 15.39
N THR A 173 4.71 -5.01 15.54
CA THR A 173 4.17 -6.10 14.71
C THR A 173 4.04 -5.66 13.25
N ALA A 174 3.52 -4.46 12.98
CA ALA A 174 3.38 -3.93 11.63
C ALA A 174 4.71 -3.86 10.85
N LYS A 175 5.80 -3.52 11.55
CA LYS A 175 7.15 -3.51 10.95
C LYS A 175 7.63 -4.89 10.51
N LYS A 176 7.20 -5.97 11.16
CA LYS A 176 7.50 -7.34 10.71
C LYS A 176 6.88 -7.64 9.34
N PHE A 177 5.77 -6.99 9.00
CA PHE A 177 5.11 -7.05 7.69
C PHE A 177 5.62 -6.02 6.68
N GLY A 178 6.70 -5.31 6.98
CA GLY A 178 7.27 -4.32 6.08
C GLY A 178 6.57 -2.96 6.07
N LEU A 179 5.51 -2.75 6.87
CA LEU A 179 4.81 -1.47 6.93
C LEU A 179 5.70 -0.36 7.50
N GLY A 180 5.67 0.81 6.87
CA GLY A 180 6.45 1.97 7.29
C GLY A 180 7.92 1.95 6.85
N LYS A 181 8.34 1.03 5.95
CA LYS A 181 9.68 0.98 5.36
C LYS A 181 9.61 0.71 3.86
N LYS A 182 10.68 1.02 3.14
CA LYS A 182 10.86 0.57 1.76
C LYS A 182 11.20 -0.92 1.77
N VAL A 183 10.60 -1.69 0.88
CA VAL A 183 10.80 -3.14 0.73
C VAL A 183 11.58 -3.44 -0.54
N LEU A 184 11.35 -2.65 -1.59
CA LEU A 184 11.98 -2.78 -2.90
C LEU A 184 12.92 -1.61 -3.19
N GLY A 185 13.33 -0.86 -2.17
CA GLY A 185 14.10 0.39 -2.31
C GLY A 185 15.43 0.25 -3.01
N ASP A 186 16.03 -0.94 -3.01
CA ASP A 186 17.28 -1.24 -3.73
C ASP A 186 17.06 -1.36 -5.25
N TYR A 187 15.81 -1.54 -5.68
CA TYR A 187 15.43 -1.67 -7.09
C TYR A 187 14.62 -0.47 -7.61
N PHE A 188 13.94 0.25 -6.73
CA PHE A 188 13.01 1.32 -7.09
C PHE A 188 13.18 2.54 -6.18
N ASP A 189 13.90 3.55 -6.66
CA ASP A 189 14.15 4.80 -5.91
C ASP A 189 12.87 5.54 -5.52
N ASN A 190 11.82 5.42 -6.34
CA ASN A 190 10.54 6.09 -6.17
C ASN A 190 9.57 5.37 -5.22
N GLU A 191 9.96 4.23 -4.64
CA GLU A 191 9.14 3.55 -3.63
C GLU A 191 8.92 4.45 -2.42
N LYS A 192 7.67 4.54 -1.96
CA LYS A 192 7.29 5.28 -0.76
C LYS A 192 7.15 4.32 0.42
N LYS A 193 7.88 4.61 1.51
CA LYS A 193 7.84 3.77 2.72
C LYS A 193 6.49 3.75 3.45
N GLY A 194 5.60 4.71 3.15
CA GLY A 194 4.39 4.91 3.92
C GLY A 194 4.66 5.42 5.34
N LEU A 195 3.61 5.53 6.12
CA LEU A 195 3.68 5.93 7.52
C LEU A 195 2.91 4.92 8.38
N PHE A 196 3.60 4.28 9.31
CA PHE A 196 2.96 3.56 10.41
C PHE A 196 3.37 4.26 11.71
N PRO A 197 2.48 5.06 12.34
CA PRO A 197 2.85 5.93 13.46
C PRO A 197 3.13 5.13 14.73
N ASN A 198 3.88 5.75 15.65
CA ASN A 198 4.07 5.33 17.03
C ASN A 198 4.11 6.55 17.94
N THR A 199 4.24 6.35 19.25
CA THR A 199 4.25 7.46 20.22
C THR A 199 5.39 8.44 19.97
N SER A 200 6.59 7.96 19.67
CA SER A 200 7.76 8.81 19.36
C SER A 200 7.52 9.64 18.11
N TRP A 201 7.00 9.02 17.04
CA TRP A 201 6.68 9.74 15.82
C TRP A 201 5.64 10.85 16.06
N LYS A 202 4.57 10.54 16.80
CA LYS A 202 3.51 11.52 17.08
C LYS A 202 4.05 12.70 17.91
N ARG A 203 4.83 12.42 18.93
CA ARG A 203 5.46 13.45 19.77
C ARG A 203 6.36 14.38 18.97
N ASN A 204 7.16 13.81 18.05
CA ASN A 204 8.12 14.58 17.27
C ASN A 204 7.51 15.38 16.11
N ASN A 205 6.30 15.00 15.64
CA ASN A 205 5.69 15.61 14.45
C ASN A 205 4.42 16.41 14.74
N LEU A 206 3.72 16.14 15.84
CA LEU A 206 2.42 16.77 16.14
C LEU A 206 2.39 17.48 17.49
N GLU A 207 3.49 17.52 18.21
CA GLU A 207 3.65 18.16 19.54
C GLU A 207 2.64 17.68 20.62
N LYS A 208 1.81 16.71 20.28
CA LYS A 208 0.77 16.12 21.16
C LYS A 208 0.99 14.62 21.30
N GLY A 209 0.91 14.13 22.52
CA GLY A 209 0.92 12.69 22.79
C GLY A 209 -0.32 11.98 22.20
N TRP A 210 -0.31 10.65 22.26
CA TRP A 210 -1.55 9.87 22.10
C TRP A 210 -2.38 10.05 23.38
N VAL A 211 -3.66 10.28 23.17
CA VAL A 211 -4.63 10.36 24.27
C VAL A 211 -4.99 8.95 24.69
#